data_8ca410f2d0df9de3f3688cbea0229d40
#
_entry.id   8ca410f2d0df9de3f3688cbea0229d40
#
_cell.length_a   1.000
_cell.length_b   1.000
_cell.length_c   1.000
_cell.angle_alpha   90.00
_cell.angle_beta   90.00
_cell.angle_gamma   90.00
#
_symmetry.space_group_name_H-M   'P 1'
#
loop_
_entity.id
_entity.type
_entity.pdbx_description
1 polymer ?
#
loop_
_entity_poly.entity_id
_entity_poly.type
_entity_poly.pdbx_seq_one_letter_code
_entity_poly.pdbx_strand_id
1 'polypeptide(L)'
;MVVRRSTTAQQVADGLSERILAGAFPPGDRLRESAIAAELKVARNTVREAVRILELSGLVRYEVNRGAVVISPTPDNVDALYTARERLETTAVSRTPTTEQLTALGDAFDALAQAADTRDPHRIVKTDMAFHTAIVAMLDSSRLEEFYAELTRELRFYLMVLSVEDREYENPAALLAEHEAILTAIRSGEPGRAAAEVRSHIEINARRLKEILAGRGRQNSAP
;
A
#
# COMPACT_ATOMS: atom_id res chain seq x y z
N MET A 1 -30.77 -1.54 -3.66
CA MET A 1 -29.66 -0.70 -3.16
C MET A 1 -29.39 -1.12 -1.71
N VAL A 2 -28.35 -1.95 -1.48
CA VAL A 2 -27.97 -2.39 -0.12
C VAL A 2 -27.00 -1.35 0.43
N VAL A 3 -27.45 -0.49 1.33
CA VAL A 3 -26.57 0.40 2.09
C VAL A 3 -25.79 -0.49 3.07
N ARG A 4 -24.51 -0.79 2.78
CA ARG A 4 -23.59 -1.39 3.74
C ARG A 4 -23.38 -0.36 4.86
N ARG A 5 -24.13 -0.48 5.95
CA ARG A 5 -23.81 0.23 7.19
C ARG A 5 -22.51 -0.35 7.71
N SER A 6 -21.47 0.46 7.78
CA SER A 6 -20.22 0.12 8.45
C SER A 6 -20.54 -0.28 9.89
N THR A 7 -20.05 -1.46 10.34
CA THR A 7 -20.19 -1.87 11.73
C THR A 7 -19.25 -1.03 12.61
N THR A 8 -19.53 -0.94 13.91
CA THR A 8 -18.62 -0.26 14.86
C THR A 8 -17.23 -0.90 14.81
N ALA A 9 -17.12 -2.23 14.64
CA ALA A 9 -15.84 -2.91 14.48
C ALA A 9 -15.11 -2.46 13.21
N GLN A 10 -15.81 -2.27 12.10
CA GLN A 10 -15.22 -1.75 10.86
C GLN A 10 -14.71 -0.32 11.04
N GLN A 11 -15.48 0.56 11.67
CA GLN A 11 -15.07 1.95 11.95
C GLN A 11 -13.83 2.00 12.85
N VAL A 12 -13.77 1.13 13.87
CA VAL A 12 -12.59 1.01 14.72
C VAL A 12 -11.39 0.48 13.94
N ALA A 13 -11.59 -0.50 13.07
CA ALA A 13 -10.52 -1.04 12.22
C ALA A 13 -9.98 0.03 11.26
N ASP A 14 -10.87 0.79 10.62
CA ASP A 14 -10.48 1.89 9.72
C ASP A 14 -9.67 2.95 10.46
N GLY A 15 -10.13 3.41 11.64
CA GLY A 15 -9.40 4.38 12.45
C GLY A 15 -8.06 3.85 13.00
N LEU A 16 -7.98 2.58 13.37
CA LEU A 16 -6.71 1.96 13.77
C LEU A 16 -5.76 1.80 12.58
N SER A 17 -6.28 1.44 11.39
CA SER A 17 -5.49 1.38 10.15
C SER A 17 -4.84 2.73 9.84
N GLU A 18 -5.61 3.83 9.90
CA GLU A 18 -5.08 5.17 9.71
C GLU A 18 -3.99 5.52 10.73
N ARG A 19 -4.18 5.16 12.00
CA ARG A 19 -3.19 5.40 13.07
C ARG A 19 -1.91 4.57 12.89
N ILE A 20 -2.02 3.32 12.41
CA ILE A 20 -0.86 2.48 12.08
C ILE A 20 -0.10 3.10 10.91
N LEU A 21 -0.80 3.49 9.85
CA LEU A 21 -0.20 4.14 8.69
C LEU A 21 0.44 5.48 9.06
N ALA A 22 -0.15 6.23 10.01
CA ALA A 22 0.40 7.48 10.54
C ALA A 22 1.60 7.27 11.49
N GLY A 23 2.04 6.02 11.71
CA GLY A 23 3.16 5.71 12.59
C GLY A 23 2.86 5.79 14.10
N ALA A 24 1.60 5.98 14.48
CA ALA A 24 1.20 5.98 15.90
C ALA A 24 1.40 4.60 16.56
N PHE A 25 1.47 3.55 15.76
CA PHE A 25 1.84 2.19 16.16
C PHE A 25 2.95 1.73 15.21
N PRO A 26 4.23 1.85 15.61
CA PRO A 26 5.37 1.40 14.80
C PRO A 26 5.31 -0.09 14.46
N PRO A 27 6.02 -0.54 13.39
CA PRO A 27 6.20 -1.96 13.10
C PRO A 27 6.69 -2.74 14.31
N GLY A 28 6.05 -3.86 14.61
CA GLY A 28 6.35 -4.70 15.76
C GLY A 28 5.68 -4.29 17.06
N ASP A 29 4.98 -3.17 17.11
CA ASP A 29 4.24 -2.72 18.29
C ASP A 29 3.02 -3.60 18.55
N ARG A 30 2.79 -3.81 19.85
CA ARG A 30 1.64 -4.57 20.33
C ARG A 30 0.40 -3.68 20.42
N LEU A 31 -0.67 -4.06 19.75
CA LEU A 31 -1.99 -3.47 19.93
C LEU A 31 -2.64 -4.00 21.22
N ARG A 32 -2.67 -3.17 22.25
CA ARG A 32 -3.28 -3.52 23.54
C ARG A 32 -4.79 -3.32 23.47
N GLU A 33 -5.54 -4.35 23.09
CA GLU A 33 -7.00 -4.32 22.90
C GLU A 33 -7.76 -3.66 24.05
N SER A 34 -7.34 -3.91 25.30
CA SER A 34 -7.99 -3.34 26.49
C SER A 34 -7.75 -1.81 26.62
N ALA A 35 -6.58 -1.34 26.25
CA ALA A 35 -6.26 0.09 26.26
C ALA A 35 -7.01 0.83 25.15
N ILE A 36 -7.04 0.25 23.96
CA ILE A 36 -7.78 0.79 22.81
C ILE A 36 -9.28 0.84 23.11
N ALA A 37 -9.84 -0.22 23.72
CA ALA A 37 -11.25 -0.25 24.10
C ALA A 37 -11.62 0.84 25.12
N ALA A 38 -10.74 1.10 26.09
CA ALA A 38 -10.92 2.14 27.07
C ALA A 38 -10.83 3.55 26.43
N GLU A 39 -9.82 3.76 25.57
CA GLU A 39 -9.61 5.03 24.85
C GLU A 39 -10.81 5.38 23.95
N LEU A 40 -11.27 4.41 23.14
CA LEU A 40 -12.37 4.60 22.20
C LEU A 40 -13.75 4.46 22.82
N LYS A 41 -13.84 4.10 24.11
CA LYS A 41 -15.10 3.86 24.84
C LYS A 41 -16.01 2.84 24.15
N VAL A 42 -15.43 1.77 23.62
CA VAL A 42 -16.14 0.65 22.99
C VAL A 42 -15.92 -0.67 23.76
N ALA A 43 -16.73 -1.66 23.47
CA ALA A 43 -16.56 -2.99 24.07
C ALA A 43 -15.25 -3.65 23.59
N ARG A 44 -14.56 -4.42 24.46
CA ARG A 44 -13.36 -5.17 24.09
C ARG A 44 -13.57 -6.11 22.91
N ASN A 45 -14.76 -6.73 22.82
CA ASN A 45 -15.10 -7.60 21.70
C ASN A 45 -15.14 -6.83 20.37
N THR A 46 -15.60 -5.58 20.39
CA THR A 46 -15.59 -4.71 19.19
C THR A 46 -14.17 -4.45 18.72
N VAL A 47 -13.24 -4.17 19.66
CA VAL A 47 -11.82 -3.98 19.32
C VAL A 47 -11.20 -5.28 18.81
N ARG A 48 -11.53 -6.43 19.45
CA ARG A 48 -11.02 -7.73 18.97
C ARG A 48 -11.49 -8.06 17.56
N GLU A 49 -12.72 -7.73 17.21
CA GLU A 49 -13.21 -7.88 15.85
C GLU A 49 -12.52 -6.90 14.87
N ALA A 50 -12.30 -5.67 15.30
CA ALA A 50 -11.53 -4.71 14.52
C ALA A 50 -10.09 -5.18 14.24
N VAL A 51 -9.43 -5.74 15.25
CA VAL A 51 -8.09 -6.33 15.12
C VAL A 51 -8.08 -7.52 14.16
N ARG A 52 -9.13 -8.36 14.14
CA ARG A 52 -9.27 -9.44 13.14
C ARG A 52 -9.41 -8.88 11.72
N ILE A 53 -10.14 -7.79 11.56
CA ILE A 53 -10.23 -7.10 10.25
C ILE A 53 -8.85 -6.58 9.82
N LEU A 54 -8.06 -6.02 10.74
CA LEU A 54 -6.69 -5.58 10.48
C LEU A 54 -5.76 -6.75 10.16
N GLU A 55 -5.95 -7.91 10.80
CA GLU A 55 -5.20 -9.13 10.50
C GLU A 55 -5.51 -9.65 9.10
N LEU A 56 -6.79 -9.70 8.72
CA LEU A 56 -7.21 -10.06 7.36
C LEU A 56 -6.70 -9.07 6.30
N SER A 57 -6.45 -7.82 6.68
CA SER A 57 -5.88 -6.81 5.79
C SER A 57 -4.34 -6.76 5.80
N GLY A 58 -3.68 -7.70 6.50
CA GLY A 58 -2.22 -7.77 6.51
C GLY A 58 -1.51 -6.67 7.31
N LEU A 59 -2.22 -5.85 8.09
CA LEU A 59 -1.60 -4.79 8.90
C LEU A 59 -1.18 -5.26 10.30
N VAL A 60 -1.76 -6.34 10.77
CA VAL A 60 -1.55 -6.90 12.10
C VAL A 60 -1.44 -8.41 11.99
N ARG A 61 -0.70 -9.05 12.90
CA ARG A 61 -0.68 -10.51 13.08
C ARG A 61 -0.83 -10.86 14.55
N TYR A 62 -1.41 -12.01 14.84
CA TYR A 62 -1.39 -12.56 16.20
C TYR A 62 -0.10 -13.33 16.45
N GLU A 63 0.63 -12.94 17.50
CA GLU A 63 1.82 -13.66 17.97
C GLU A 63 1.51 -14.37 19.28
N VAL A 64 2.01 -15.60 19.44
CA VAL A 64 1.87 -16.38 20.68
C VAL A 64 2.50 -15.58 21.83
N ASN A 65 1.77 -15.47 22.94
CA ASN A 65 2.15 -14.72 24.15
C ASN A 65 2.28 -13.20 24.00
N ARG A 66 2.19 -12.64 22.80
CA ARG A 66 2.23 -11.19 22.56
C ARG A 66 0.87 -10.60 22.17
N GLY A 67 -0.03 -11.42 21.61
CA GLY A 67 -1.32 -10.96 21.09
C GLY A 67 -1.17 -10.27 19.73
N ALA A 68 -2.02 -9.31 19.45
CA ALA A 68 -2.00 -8.58 18.18
C ALA A 68 -0.79 -7.64 18.09
N VAL A 69 -0.02 -7.75 17.01
CA VAL A 69 1.21 -7.00 16.77
C VAL A 69 1.14 -6.40 15.37
N VAL A 70 1.52 -5.14 15.21
CA VAL A 70 1.66 -4.50 13.90
C VAL A 70 2.71 -5.24 13.10
N ILE A 71 2.44 -5.55 11.83
CA ILE A 71 3.40 -6.26 10.98
C ILE A 71 4.71 -5.48 10.89
N SER A 72 5.80 -6.22 10.79
CA SER A 72 7.12 -5.66 10.47
C SER A 72 7.49 -6.15 9.08
N PRO A 73 7.72 -5.27 8.11
CA PRO A 73 8.23 -5.69 6.83
C PRO A 73 9.52 -6.51 7.00
N THR A 74 9.60 -7.64 6.30
CA THR A 74 10.82 -8.44 6.20
C THR A 74 11.24 -8.52 4.74
N PRO A 75 12.53 -8.74 4.42
CA PRO A 75 12.96 -8.88 3.03
C PRO A 75 12.17 -9.94 2.26
N ASP A 76 11.87 -11.09 2.89
CA ASP A 76 11.10 -12.18 2.25
C ASP A 76 9.66 -11.76 1.95
N ASN A 77 9.00 -11.05 2.86
CA ASN A 77 7.67 -10.51 2.63
C ASN A 77 7.67 -9.45 1.51
N VAL A 78 8.69 -8.60 1.45
CA VAL A 78 8.87 -7.62 0.37
C VAL A 78 9.00 -8.35 -0.97
N ASP A 79 9.85 -9.37 -1.06
CA ASP A 79 10.04 -10.12 -2.30
C ASP A 79 8.76 -10.82 -2.76
N ALA A 80 8.00 -11.45 -1.86
CA ALA A 80 6.74 -12.10 -2.19
C ALA A 80 5.69 -11.08 -2.70
N LEU A 81 5.55 -9.95 -2.00
CA LEU A 81 4.56 -8.92 -2.29
C LEU A 81 4.86 -8.21 -3.62
N TYR A 82 6.11 -7.78 -3.81
CA TYR A 82 6.54 -7.09 -5.03
C TYR A 82 6.59 -8.01 -6.24
N THR A 83 6.88 -9.31 -6.07
CA THR A 83 6.74 -10.30 -7.15
C THR A 83 5.28 -10.45 -7.60
N ALA A 84 4.32 -10.50 -6.67
CA ALA A 84 2.90 -10.57 -7.04
C ALA A 84 2.45 -9.30 -7.77
N ARG A 85 2.88 -8.13 -7.28
CA ARG A 85 2.64 -6.82 -7.88
C ARG A 85 3.18 -6.77 -9.31
N GLU A 86 4.45 -7.11 -9.51
CA GLU A 86 5.10 -7.10 -10.82
C GLU A 86 4.35 -7.98 -11.84
N ARG A 87 3.99 -9.19 -11.45
CA ARG A 87 3.30 -10.13 -12.34
C ARG A 87 1.93 -9.63 -12.78
N LEU A 88 1.16 -9.05 -11.87
CA LEU A 88 -0.17 -8.51 -12.18
C LEU A 88 -0.07 -7.28 -13.06
N GLU A 89 0.75 -6.31 -12.69
CA GLU A 89 0.85 -5.04 -13.39
C GLU A 89 1.49 -5.20 -14.77
N THR A 90 2.57 -5.98 -14.90
CA THR A 90 3.18 -6.24 -16.23
C THR A 90 2.25 -7.02 -17.14
N THR A 91 1.43 -7.94 -16.61
CA THR A 91 0.40 -8.63 -17.38
C THR A 91 -0.69 -7.67 -17.83
N ALA A 92 -1.11 -6.74 -16.96
CA ALA A 92 -2.12 -5.74 -17.26
C ALA A 92 -1.72 -4.85 -18.44
N VAL A 93 -0.50 -4.28 -18.39
CA VAL A 93 -0.01 -3.36 -19.43
C VAL A 93 0.39 -4.08 -20.72
N SER A 94 0.40 -5.43 -20.74
CA SER A 94 0.58 -6.21 -21.96
C SER A 94 -0.69 -6.27 -22.82
N ARG A 95 -1.83 -5.83 -22.28
CA ARG A 95 -3.10 -5.72 -23.01
C ARG A 95 -3.26 -4.36 -23.64
N THR A 96 -4.03 -4.27 -24.71
CA THR A 96 -4.41 -2.99 -25.28
C THR A 96 -5.51 -2.36 -24.40
N PRO A 97 -5.25 -1.21 -23.76
CA PRO A 97 -6.25 -0.58 -22.90
C PRO A 97 -7.39 0.03 -23.72
N THR A 98 -8.58 0.10 -23.15
CA THR A 98 -9.69 0.88 -23.72
C THR A 98 -9.48 2.39 -23.46
N THR A 99 -10.27 3.21 -24.17
CA THR A 99 -10.24 4.68 -23.95
C THR A 99 -10.61 5.04 -22.51
N GLU A 100 -11.61 4.34 -21.93
CA GLU A 100 -12.04 4.55 -20.54
C GLU A 100 -10.92 4.21 -19.56
N GLN A 101 -10.20 3.10 -19.80
CA GLN A 101 -9.06 2.70 -18.97
C GLN A 101 -7.91 3.69 -19.03
N LEU A 102 -7.60 4.22 -20.23
CA LEU A 102 -6.60 5.28 -20.40
C LEU A 102 -7.00 6.59 -19.72
N THR A 103 -8.28 6.94 -19.75
CA THR A 103 -8.81 8.11 -19.04
C THR A 103 -8.68 7.93 -17.53
N ALA A 104 -9.13 6.79 -17.00
CA ALA A 104 -9.04 6.49 -15.57
C ALA A 104 -7.58 6.46 -15.06
N LEU A 105 -6.64 5.95 -15.86
CA LEU A 105 -5.22 5.98 -15.53
C LEU A 105 -4.66 7.40 -15.52
N GLY A 106 -5.08 8.24 -16.48
CA GLY A 106 -4.71 9.66 -16.53
C GLY A 106 -5.22 10.42 -15.31
N ASP A 107 -6.50 10.23 -14.96
CA ASP A 107 -7.11 10.84 -13.78
C ASP A 107 -6.40 10.41 -12.47
N ALA A 108 -5.97 9.14 -12.40
CA ALA A 108 -5.21 8.64 -11.25
C ALA A 108 -3.81 9.27 -11.17
N PHE A 109 -3.14 9.49 -12.30
CA PHE A 109 -1.85 10.21 -12.34
C PHE A 109 -2.03 11.68 -11.94
N ASP A 110 -3.04 12.37 -12.43
CA ASP A 110 -3.34 13.76 -12.06
C ASP A 110 -3.61 13.90 -10.56
N ALA A 111 -4.33 12.91 -9.97
CA ALA A 111 -4.56 12.86 -8.53
C ALA A 111 -3.24 12.66 -7.74
N LEU A 112 -2.32 11.83 -8.25
CA LEU A 112 -1.00 11.64 -7.65
C LEU A 112 -0.16 12.94 -7.74
N ALA A 113 -0.17 13.63 -8.87
CA ALA A 113 0.51 14.91 -9.04
C ALA A 113 -0.02 15.98 -8.05
N GLN A 114 -1.34 16.08 -7.91
CA GLN A 114 -1.96 16.98 -6.92
C GLN A 114 -1.62 16.59 -5.47
N ALA A 115 -1.54 15.30 -5.17
CA ALA A 115 -1.13 14.84 -3.84
C ALA A 115 0.34 15.18 -3.56
N ALA A 116 1.21 15.08 -4.55
CA ALA A 116 2.63 15.42 -4.46
C ALA A 116 2.85 16.90 -4.07
N ASP A 117 2.04 17.82 -4.58
CA ASP A 117 2.08 19.24 -4.22
C ASP A 117 1.81 19.49 -2.72
N THR A 118 1.04 18.60 -2.08
CA THR A 118 0.73 18.72 -0.64
C THR A 118 1.88 18.33 0.27
N ARG A 119 2.87 17.57 -0.24
CA ARG A 119 3.95 16.96 0.53
C ARG A 119 3.47 16.09 1.71
N ASP A 120 2.25 15.61 1.64
CA ASP A 120 1.65 14.70 2.62
C ASP A 120 1.92 13.25 2.21
N PRO A 121 2.77 12.49 2.92
CA PRO A 121 3.13 11.13 2.54
C PRO A 121 1.91 10.20 2.49
N HIS A 122 0.88 10.42 3.33
CA HIS A 122 -0.34 9.61 3.31
C HIS A 122 -1.14 9.81 2.03
N ARG A 123 -1.25 11.06 1.57
CA ARG A 123 -1.94 11.38 0.32
C ARG A 123 -1.17 10.82 -0.87
N ILE A 124 0.14 11.01 -0.88
CA ILE A 124 1.01 10.50 -1.95
C ILE A 124 0.89 8.99 -2.06
N VAL A 125 1.12 8.23 -0.98
CA VAL A 125 1.03 6.76 -1.00
C VAL A 125 -0.37 6.27 -1.37
N LYS A 126 -1.43 6.97 -0.94
CA LYS A 126 -2.80 6.61 -1.32
C LYS A 126 -3.05 6.76 -2.81
N THR A 127 -2.62 7.86 -3.41
CA THR A 127 -2.83 8.14 -4.84
C THR A 127 -1.87 7.35 -5.73
N ASP A 128 -0.65 7.08 -5.27
CA ASP A 128 0.29 6.15 -5.89
C ASP A 128 -0.36 4.76 -6.06
N MET A 129 -0.91 4.20 -4.99
CA MET A 129 -1.61 2.92 -5.06
C MET A 129 -2.88 2.96 -5.90
N ALA A 130 -3.55 4.10 -6.02
CA ALA A 130 -4.70 4.24 -6.92
C ALA A 130 -4.27 4.20 -8.39
N PHE A 131 -3.12 4.78 -8.74
CA PHE A 131 -2.54 4.69 -10.07
C PHE A 131 -2.24 3.23 -10.46
N HIS A 132 -1.58 2.47 -9.59
CA HIS A 132 -1.29 1.06 -9.83
C HIS A 132 -2.55 0.18 -9.85
N THR A 133 -3.57 0.53 -9.07
CA THR A 133 -4.88 -0.14 -9.14
C THR A 133 -5.55 0.09 -10.50
N ALA A 134 -5.43 1.30 -11.07
CA ALA A 134 -5.94 1.58 -12.41
C ALA A 134 -5.20 0.78 -13.50
N ILE A 135 -3.90 0.51 -13.33
CA ILE A 135 -3.17 -0.42 -14.19
C ILE A 135 -3.78 -1.82 -14.14
N VAL A 136 -3.97 -2.37 -12.93
CA VAL A 136 -4.49 -3.75 -12.77
C VAL A 136 -5.93 -3.87 -13.25
N ALA A 137 -6.74 -2.82 -13.19
CA ALA A 137 -8.09 -2.78 -13.75
C ALA A 137 -8.12 -3.00 -15.27
N MET A 138 -7.01 -2.82 -15.99
CA MET A 138 -6.89 -3.17 -17.41
C MET A 138 -6.99 -4.68 -17.67
N LEU A 139 -6.85 -5.53 -16.64
CA LEU A 139 -7.09 -6.98 -16.75
C LEU A 139 -8.56 -7.35 -16.96
N ASP A 140 -9.49 -6.42 -16.67
CA ASP A 140 -10.93 -6.62 -16.80
C ASP A 140 -11.40 -7.88 -16.06
N SER A 141 -10.98 -8.01 -14.81
CA SER A 141 -11.27 -9.15 -13.94
C SER A 141 -11.50 -8.70 -12.50
N SER A 142 -12.76 -8.71 -12.08
CA SER A 142 -13.15 -8.34 -10.72
C SER A 142 -12.44 -9.18 -9.65
N ARG A 143 -12.10 -10.44 -9.95
CA ARG A 143 -11.36 -11.31 -9.02
C ARG A 143 -9.92 -10.87 -8.83
N LEU A 144 -9.24 -10.43 -9.91
CA LEU A 144 -7.88 -9.90 -9.82
C LEU A 144 -7.87 -8.54 -9.16
N GLU A 145 -8.88 -7.70 -9.40
CA GLU A 145 -9.05 -6.43 -8.72
C GLU A 145 -9.28 -6.60 -7.21
N GLU A 146 -10.15 -7.54 -6.80
CA GLU A 146 -10.36 -7.89 -5.39
C GLU A 146 -9.05 -8.36 -4.74
N PHE A 147 -8.32 -9.27 -5.39
CA PHE A 147 -7.03 -9.76 -4.90
C PHE A 147 -5.99 -8.63 -4.80
N TYR A 148 -5.90 -7.76 -5.82
CA TYR A 148 -4.98 -6.63 -5.80
C TYR A 148 -5.35 -5.59 -4.73
N ALA A 149 -6.63 -5.38 -4.47
CA ALA A 149 -7.09 -4.51 -3.39
C ALA A 149 -6.70 -5.04 -2.00
N GLU A 150 -6.63 -6.37 -1.80
CA GLU A 150 -6.09 -6.96 -0.56
C GLU A 150 -4.57 -6.76 -0.48
N LEU A 151 -3.85 -7.02 -1.55
CA LEU A 151 -2.41 -6.84 -1.66
C LEU A 151 -1.99 -5.37 -1.44
N THR A 152 -2.74 -4.41 -1.97
CA THR A 152 -2.46 -2.98 -1.80
C THR A 152 -2.61 -2.48 -0.37
N ARG A 153 -3.37 -3.15 0.51
CA ARG A 153 -3.44 -2.77 1.92
C ARG A 153 -2.10 -2.95 2.63
N GLU A 154 -1.44 -4.08 2.38
CA GLU A 154 -0.11 -4.36 2.90
C GLU A 154 0.96 -3.49 2.22
N LEU A 155 0.88 -3.33 0.89
CA LEU A 155 1.76 -2.44 0.11
C LEU A 155 1.73 -1.00 0.62
N ARG A 156 0.56 -0.45 0.91
CA ARG A 156 0.43 0.91 1.45
C ARG A 156 1.22 1.11 2.74
N PHE A 157 1.23 0.09 3.61
CA PHE A 157 2.03 0.15 4.83
C PHE A 157 3.54 0.15 4.50
N TYR A 158 3.99 -0.72 3.59
CA TYR A 158 5.39 -0.80 3.18
C TYR A 158 5.87 0.46 2.45
N LEU A 159 5.04 1.01 1.56
CA LEU A 159 5.33 2.27 0.88
C LEU A 159 5.33 3.46 1.84
N MET A 160 4.49 3.44 2.88
CA MET A 160 4.54 4.47 3.91
C MET A 160 5.86 4.42 4.67
N VAL A 161 6.35 3.21 5.03
CA VAL A 161 7.68 3.04 5.64
C VAL A 161 8.77 3.57 4.72
N LEU A 162 8.71 3.25 3.43
CA LEU A 162 9.66 3.74 2.41
C LEU A 162 9.61 5.26 2.29
N SER A 163 8.43 5.82 2.08
CA SER A 163 8.24 7.26 1.85
C SER A 163 8.72 8.11 3.04
N VAL A 164 8.46 7.66 4.27
CA VAL A 164 8.89 8.39 5.48
C VAL A 164 10.40 8.32 5.69
N GLU A 165 11.03 7.16 5.49
CA GLU A 165 12.47 6.98 5.69
C GLU A 165 13.31 7.69 4.62
N ASP A 166 12.90 7.58 3.35
CA ASP A 166 13.58 8.25 2.23
C ASP A 166 13.23 9.73 2.12
N ARG A 167 12.23 10.20 2.87
CA ARG A 167 11.71 11.56 2.80
C ARG A 167 11.31 11.96 1.36
N GLU A 168 10.87 10.99 0.56
CA GLU A 168 10.50 11.18 -0.84
C GLU A 168 9.41 12.24 -1.03
N TYR A 169 8.51 12.37 -0.04
CA TYR A 169 7.45 13.38 0.00
C TYR A 169 7.98 14.83 0.02
N GLU A 170 9.24 15.04 0.38
CA GLU A 170 9.87 16.39 0.38
C GLU A 170 10.27 16.82 -1.02
N ASN A 171 10.62 15.86 -1.89
CA ASN A 171 10.96 16.10 -3.28
C ASN A 171 10.38 15.00 -4.19
N PRO A 172 9.06 15.05 -4.47
CA PRO A 172 8.38 13.98 -5.21
C PRO A 172 8.63 13.99 -6.71
N ALA A 173 9.56 14.81 -7.22
CA ALA A 173 9.80 14.93 -8.65
C ALA A 173 10.23 13.61 -9.31
N ALA A 174 11.05 12.81 -8.62
CA ALA A 174 11.47 11.49 -9.11
C ALA A 174 10.29 10.52 -9.18
N LEU A 175 9.46 10.47 -8.12
CA LEU A 175 8.22 9.69 -8.09
C LEU A 175 7.31 10.03 -9.28
N LEU A 176 7.06 11.31 -9.51
CA LEU A 176 6.20 11.76 -10.62
C LEU A 176 6.80 11.40 -11.98
N ALA A 177 8.11 11.56 -12.15
CA ALA A 177 8.78 11.21 -13.41
C ALA A 177 8.69 9.71 -13.73
N GLU A 178 8.83 8.83 -12.72
CA GLU A 178 8.67 7.39 -12.89
C GLU A 178 7.24 7.03 -13.32
N HIS A 179 6.23 7.62 -12.69
CA HIS A 179 4.82 7.36 -13.02
C HIS A 179 4.42 7.95 -14.38
N GLU A 180 4.95 9.12 -14.74
CA GLU A 180 4.75 9.72 -16.06
C GLU A 180 5.37 8.88 -17.17
N ALA A 181 6.54 8.28 -16.93
CA ALA A 181 7.16 7.35 -17.87
C ALA A 181 6.29 6.11 -18.12
N ILE A 182 5.72 5.53 -17.05
CA ILE A 182 4.78 4.42 -17.15
C ILE A 182 3.54 4.83 -17.96
N LEU A 183 2.90 5.95 -17.60
CA LEU A 183 1.70 6.45 -18.29
C LEU A 183 1.97 6.69 -19.78
N THR A 184 3.11 7.32 -20.10
CA THR A 184 3.53 7.59 -21.46
C THR A 184 3.77 6.30 -22.24
N ALA A 185 4.42 5.31 -21.64
CA ALA A 185 4.67 4.03 -22.26
C ALA A 185 3.34 3.26 -22.53
N ILE A 186 2.38 3.30 -21.61
CA ILE A 186 1.06 2.70 -21.83
C ILE A 186 0.31 3.42 -22.97
N ARG A 187 0.33 4.74 -22.99
CA ARG A 187 -0.31 5.55 -24.05
C ARG A 187 0.33 5.37 -25.43
N SER A 188 1.61 5.02 -25.49
CA SER A 188 2.28 4.76 -26.79
C SER A 188 1.75 3.51 -27.51
N GLY A 189 1.04 2.63 -26.79
CA GLY A 189 0.56 1.36 -27.32
C GLY A 189 1.67 0.33 -27.56
N GLU A 190 2.82 0.50 -26.92
CA GLU A 190 3.96 -0.42 -26.98
C GLU A 190 4.02 -1.31 -25.72
N PRO A 191 3.39 -2.51 -25.70
CA PRO A 191 3.27 -3.32 -24.49
C PRO A 191 4.61 -3.70 -23.87
N GLY A 192 5.61 -3.98 -24.70
CA GLY A 192 6.96 -4.33 -24.23
C GLY A 192 7.63 -3.18 -23.47
N ARG A 193 7.44 -1.95 -23.93
CA ARG A 193 7.95 -0.74 -23.25
C ARG A 193 7.20 -0.49 -21.96
N ALA A 194 5.87 -0.56 -21.98
CA ALA A 194 5.05 -0.39 -20.78
C ALA A 194 5.41 -1.39 -19.69
N ALA A 195 5.58 -2.68 -20.06
CA ALA A 195 5.98 -3.72 -19.12
C ALA A 195 7.41 -3.51 -18.57
N ALA A 196 8.33 -2.96 -19.35
CA ALA A 196 9.68 -2.65 -18.90
C ALA A 196 9.69 -1.49 -17.88
N GLU A 197 8.93 -0.42 -18.14
CA GLU A 197 8.83 0.73 -17.20
C GLU A 197 8.18 0.29 -15.88
N VAL A 198 7.07 -0.44 -15.92
CA VAL A 198 6.41 -0.98 -14.72
C VAL A 198 7.35 -1.86 -13.91
N ARG A 199 8.06 -2.79 -14.58
CA ARG A 199 9.02 -3.68 -13.90
C ARG A 199 10.14 -2.89 -13.24
N SER A 200 10.76 -1.96 -13.96
CA SER A 200 11.84 -1.12 -13.46
C SER A 200 11.43 -0.35 -12.21
N HIS A 201 10.26 0.29 -12.24
CA HIS A 201 9.68 1.02 -11.10
C HIS A 201 9.49 0.11 -9.88
N ILE A 202 8.88 -1.06 -10.08
CA ILE A 202 8.61 -2.03 -9.00
C ILE A 202 9.91 -2.56 -8.39
N GLU A 203 10.90 -2.91 -9.22
CA GLU A 203 12.20 -3.41 -8.76
C GLU A 203 13.01 -2.36 -7.99
N ILE A 204 12.97 -1.10 -8.42
CA ILE A 204 13.62 0.02 -7.73
C ILE A 204 13.03 0.17 -6.33
N ASN A 205 11.71 0.23 -6.21
CA ASN A 205 11.03 0.39 -4.93
C ASN A 205 11.25 -0.82 -4.00
N ALA A 206 11.21 -2.04 -4.52
CA ALA A 206 11.51 -3.25 -3.73
C ALA A 206 12.94 -3.21 -3.17
N ARG A 207 13.92 -2.81 -3.97
CA ARG A 207 15.32 -2.69 -3.55
C ARG A 207 15.50 -1.63 -2.48
N ARG A 208 14.96 -0.42 -2.69
CA ARG A 208 15.02 0.69 -1.72
C ARG A 208 14.44 0.27 -0.37
N LEU A 209 13.26 -0.38 -0.38
CA LEU A 209 12.62 -0.85 0.85
C LEU A 209 13.50 -1.90 1.57
N LYS A 210 14.10 -2.85 0.85
CA LYS A 210 15.01 -3.84 1.45
C LYS A 210 16.26 -3.19 2.04
N GLU A 211 16.83 -2.17 1.42
CA GLU A 211 17.97 -1.40 1.94
C GLU A 211 17.63 -0.69 3.26
N ILE A 212 16.45 -0.06 3.34
CA ILE A 212 15.94 0.58 4.57
C ILE A 212 15.79 -0.47 5.69
N LEU A 213 15.17 -1.61 5.40
CA LEU A 213 14.97 -2.68 6.37
C LEU A 213 16.30 -3.24 6.88
N ALA A 214 17.30 -3.40 6.00
CA ALA A 214 18.64 -3.83 6.37
C ALA A 214 19.36 -2.79 7.25
N GLY A 215 19.15 -1.51 7.03
CA GLY A 215 19.65 -0.41 7.85
C GLY A 215 19.09 -0.43 9.27
N ARG A 216 17.77 -0.62 9.41
CA ARG A 216 17.07 -0.73 10.70
C ARG A 216 17.54 -1.94 11.51
N GLY A 217 17.78 -3.09 10.85
CA GLY A 217 18.30 -4.29 11.52
C GLY A 217 19.65 -4.06 12.19
N ARG A 218 20.51 -3.25 11.59
CA ARG A 218 21.85 -2.90 12.15
C ARG A 218 21.75 -1.95 13.34
N GLN A 219 20.82 -0.98 13.32
CA GLN A 219 20.62 -0.03 14.42
C GLN A 219 20.05 -0.70 15.68
N ASN A 220 19.16 -1.68 15.51
CA ASN A 220 18.57 -2.43 16.63
C ASN A 220 19.47 -3.53 17.19
N SER A 221 20.59 -3.84 16.55
CA SER A 221 21.57 -4.87 16.95
C SER A 221 22.84 -4.26 17.57
N ALA A 222 22.93 -2.95 17.67
CA ALA A 222 24.00 -2.28 18.41
C ALA A 222 23.69 -2.32 19.91
N PRO A 223 24.65 -2.78 20.78
CA PRO A 223 24.46 -2.99 22.21
C PRO A 223 24.24 -1.69 22.99
#